data_c336b325a05bef888f8e06e17a8189c3
#
_entry.id   c336b325a05bef888f8e06e17a8189c3
#
_cell.length_a   1.000
_cell.length_b   1.000
_cell.length_c   1.000
_cell.angle_alpha   90.00
_cell.angle_beta   90.00
_cell.angle_gamma   90.00
#
_symmetry.space_group_name_H-M   'P 1'
#
loop_
_entity.id
_entity.type
_entity.pdbx_description
1 polymer ?
#
loop_
_entity_poly.entity_id
_entity_poly.type
_entity_poly.pdbx_seq_one_letter_code
_entity_poly.pdbx_strand_id
1 'polypeptide(L)'
;MYNIVTSFNEDGLKTYAMRMLETVARHWKSGLKLTAYYHDFDISKHDVPKCDHIEYRNLNLIPEMIAFRETYKEHDGTANKKIDYNFRLDAIKFCHKVYALTDKAFEMADESKQAGWLIWLDADTFTKKDFSGKDIESFLNNKAELAFLGRKHFAYSETSFMAFNLNNRAPLDLLGDLRGAYDSGEVLNYREWHDGFVFERLMIIYRAHGMRVQDFTGHLDIVDLTKGKQAFESFPLSDFMEHLKGNRKQIKKNMPLAAAKRYSLLADIIR
;
A
#
# COMPACT_ATOMS: atom_id res chain seq x y z
N MET A 1 13.81 13.54 -1.95
CA MET A 1 13.05 13.00 -0.80
C MET A 1 12.01 12.04 -1.34
N TYR A 2 11.77 10.92 -0.65
CA TYR A 2 10.72 9.96 -1.00
C TYR A 2 9.59 10.10 0.01
N ASN A 3 8.37 10.33 -0.49
CA ASN A 3 7.17 10.40 0.34
C ASN A 3 6.49 9.03 0.31
N ILE A 4 6.30 8.45 1.47
CA ILE A 4 5.66 7.16 1.63
C ILE A 4 4.29 7.38 2.29
N VAL A 5 3.27 6.67 1.83
CA VAL A 5 1.90 6.75 2.34
C VAL A 5 1.43 5.38 2.78
N THR A 6 0.72 5.34 3.88
CA THR A 6 0.00 4.17 4.37
C THR A 6 -1.33 4.58 4.99
N SER A 7 -2.23 3.61 5.21
CA SER A 7 -3.46 3.87 5.98
C SER A 7 -3.84 2.69 6.88
N PHE A 8 -4.50 2.99 7.99
CA PHE A 8 -4.98 2.00 8.95
C PHE A 8 -6.13 2.54 9.81
N ASN A 9 -6.99 1.63 10.27
CA ASN A 9 -7.98 1.86 11.31
C ASN A 9 -7.43 1.45 12.68
N GLU A 10 -8.25 1.55 13.74
CA GLU A 10 -7.84 1.20 15.11
C GLU A 10 -7.42 -0.26 15.25
N ASP A 11 -8.15 -1.20 14.65
CA ASP A 11 -7.80 -2.63 14.67
C ASP A 11 -6.48 -2.88 13.92
N GLY A 12 -6.29 -2.21 12.79
CA GLY A 12 -5.02 -2.22 12.04
C GLY A 12 -3.87 -1.67 12.88
N LEU A 13 -4.08 -0.55 13.59
CA LEU A 13 -3.08 0.00 14.51
C LEU A 13 -2.66 -1.04 15.55
N LYS A 14 -3.62 -1.66 16.23
CA LYS A 14 -3.37 -2.66 17.30
C LYS A 14 -2.75 -3.96 16.77
N THR A 15 -3.05 -4.33 15.53
CA THR A 15 -2.65 -5.63 14.97
C THR A 15 -1.29 -5.60 14.29
N TYR A 16 -0.96 -4.55 13.53
CA TYR A 16 0.24 -4.51 12.70
C TYR A 16 0.85 -3.09 12.53
N ALA A 17 0.04 -2.02 12.41
CA ALA A 17 0.58 -0.72 12.04
C ALA A 17 1.43 -0.09 13.16
N MET A 18 1.14 -0.36 14.45
CA MET A 18 2.02 0.09 15.54
C MET A 18 3.45 -0.39 15.33
N ARG A 19 3.63 -1.65 14.95
CA ARG A 19 4.96 -2.21 14.65
C ARG A 19 5.62 -1.52 13.46
N MET A 20 4.86 -1.22 12.40
CA MET A 20 5.37 -0.42 11.28
C MET A 20 5.90 0.92 11.78
N LEU A 21 5.09 1.66 12.53
CA LEU A 21 5.43 2.99 13.03
C LEU A 21 6.67 2.97 13.94
N GLU A 22 6.74 2.02 14.87
CA GLU A 22 7.91 1.84 15.77
C GLU A 22 9.19 1.54 14.99
N THR A 23 9.10 0.70 13.94
CA THR A 23 10.28 0.35 13.13
C THR A 23 10.66 1.46 12.16
N VAL A 24 9.72 2.27 11.69
CA VAL A 24 9.99 3.52 10.96
C VAL A 24 10.77 4.48 11.85
N ALA A 25 10.27 4.78 13.05
CA ALA A 25 10.93 5.69 13.98
C ALA A 25 12.35 5.24 14.36
N ARG A 26 12.59 3.92 14.41
CA ARG A 26 13.89 3.33 14.79
C ARG A 26 14.89 3.28 13.64
N HIS A 27 14.43 2.91 12.45
CA HIS A 27 15.31 2.48 11.36
C HIS A 27 15.35 3.43 10.16
N TRP A 28 14.36 4.32 10.01
CA TRP A 28 14.40 5.22 8.87
C TRP A 28 15.44 6.33 9.08
N LYS A 29 16.15 6.63 7.99
CA LYS A 29 17.20 7.65 7.95
C LYS A 29 16.80 8.75 6.96
N SER A 30 17.73 9.57 6.59
CA SER A 30 17.49 10.73 5.71
C SER A 30 16.84 10.37 4.36
N GLY A 31 16.08 11.30 3.84
CA GLY A 31 15.47 11.20 2.51
C GLY A 31 14.13 10.47 2.46
N LEU A 32 13.56 10.09 3.61
CA LEU A 32 12.27 9.39 3.73
C LEU A 32 11.30 10.16 4.63
N LYS A 33 10.04 10.19 4.24
CA LYS A 33 8.93 10.69 5.05
C LYS A 33 7.71 9.77 4.91
N LEU A 34 7.11 9.35 6.02
CA LEU A 34 5.87 8.59 6.07
C LEU A 34 4.70 9.51 6.40
N THR A 35 3.69 9.57 5.55
CA THR A 35 2.37 10.10 5.88
C THR A 35 1.47 8.92 6.24
N ALA A 36 1.16 8.80 7.52
CA ALA A 36 0.36 7.72 8.10
C ALA A 36 -1.09 8.20 8.27
N TYR A 37 -1.97 7.82 7.34
CA TYR A 37 -3.39 8.13 7.44
C TYR A 37 -4.08 7.16 8.39
N TYR A 38 -4.86 7.72 9.33
CA TYR A 38 -5.70 6.94 10.22
C TYR A 38 -7.17 7.31 10.02
N HIS A 39 -8.07 6.36 10.29
CA HIS A 39 -9.51 6.57 10.14
C HIS A 39 -10.31 5.79 11.18
N ASP A 40 -11.51 6.32 11.51
CA ASP A 40 -12.51 5.73 12.39
C ASP A 40 -12.08 5.58 13.85
N PHE A 41 -11.07 6.33 14.29
CA PHE A 41 -10.65 6.41 15.68
C PHE A 41 -9.89 7.70 15.99
N ASP A 42 -9.67 7.98 17.26
CA ASP A 42 -8.90 9.12 17.75
C ASP A 42 -7.47 8.66 18.09
N ILE A 43 -6.51 9.01 17.24
CA ILE A 43 -5.11 8.60 17.38
C ILE A 43 -4.45 9.19 18.64
N SER A 44 -4.98 10.30 19.19
CA SER A 44 -4.45 10.93 20.40
C SER A 44 -4.60 10.07 21.67
N LYS A 45 -5.49 9.06 21.61
CA LYS A 45 -5.71 8.09 22.69
C LYS A 45 -4.72 6.93 22.66
N HIS A 46 -3.79 6.91 21.70
CA HIS A 46 -2.81 5.86 21.51
C HIS A 46 -1.39 6.43 21.63
N ASP A 47 -0.51 5.68 22.28
CA ASP A 47 0.90 6.03 22.40
C ASP A 47 1.66 5.63 21.11
N VAL A 48 1.49 6.45 20.08
CA VAL A 48 2.15 6.25 18.78
C VAL A 48 3.49 6.97 18.72
N PRO A 49 4.51 6.41 18.03
CA PRO A 49 5.83 7.03 17.88
C PRO A 49 5.74 8.45 17.31
N LYS A 50 6.50 9.38 17.90
CA LYS A 50 6.62 10.77 17.43
C LYS A 50 8.05 10.99 16.97
N CYS A 51 8.26 11.19 15.68
CA CYS A 51 9.56 11.51 15.10
C CYS A 51 9.39 12.31 13.79
N ASP A 52 10.46 12.92 13.32
CA ASP A 52 10.45 13.78 12.12
C ASP A 52 10.12 13.03 10.82
N HIS A 53 10.25 11.70 10.83
CA HIS A 53 9.93 10.86 9.69
C HIS A 53 8.44 10.54 9.55
N ILE A 54 7.60 10.76 10.57
CA ILE A 54 6.19 10.36 10.58
C ILE A 54 5.30 11.59 10.73
N GLU A 55 4.38 11.73 9.79
CA GLU A 55 3.26 12.67 9.83
C GLU A 55 1.96 11.87 9.95
N TYR A 56 1.13 12.18 10.95
CA TYR A 56 -0.18 11.55 11.12
C TYR A 56 -1.28 12.42 10.53
N ARG A 57 -2.15 11.84 9.71
CA ARG A 57 -3.28 12.53 9.10
C ARG A 57 -4.59 11.77 9.32
N ASN A 58 -5.64 12.51 9.63
CA ASN A 58 -6.98 11.95 9.77
C ASN A 58 -7.64 11.84 8.39
N LEU A 59 -7.83 10.63 7.91
CA LEU A 59 -8.44 10.36 6.61
C LEU A 59 -9.93 10.76 6.58
N ASN A 60 -10.60 10.77 7.75
CA ASN A 60 -12.00 11.22 7.87
C ASN A 60 -12.17 12.75 7.62
N LEU A 61 -11.08 13.49 7.38
CA LEU A 61 -11.18 14.90 6.97
C LEU A 61 -11.28 15.07 5.44
N ILE A 62 -11.28 13.97 4.67
CA ILE A 62 -11.49 14.00 3.22
C ILE A 62 -12.99 13.85 2.93
N PRO A 63 -13.69 14.93 2.52
CA PRO A 63 -15.15 14.92 2.38
C PRO A 63 -15.65 13.89 1.37
N GLU A 64 -14.92 13.72 0.25
CA GLU A 64 -15.31 12.79 -0.81
C GLU A 64 -15.23 11.35 -0.35
N MET A 65 -14.25 10.99 0.50
CA MET A 65 -14.21 9.66 1.10
C MET A 65 -15.42 9.40 2.00
N ILE A 66 -15.78 10.38 2.81
CA ILE A 66 -16.97 10.26 3.67
C ILE A 66 -18.22 10.11 2.82
N ALA A 67 -18.38 10.96 1.79
CA ALA A 67 -19.53 10.89 0.88
C ALA A 67 -19.60 9.52 0.17
N PHE A 68 -18.48 8.99 -0.31
CA PHE A 68 -18.42 7.66 -0.91
C PHE A 68 -18.87 6.57 0.07
N ARG A 69 -18.33 6.56 1.28
CA ARG A 69 -18.64 5.56 2.31
C ARG A 69 -20.11 5.61 2.74
N GLU A 70 -20.68 6.79 2.87
CA GLU A 70 -22.10 6.96 3.22
C GLU A 70 -23.02 6.49 2.10
N THR A 71 -22.69 6.86 0.86
CA THR A 71 -23.50 6.52 -0.32
C THR A 71 -23.48 5.02 -0.60
N TYR A 72 -22.32 4.39 -0.46
CA TYR A 72 -22.08 3.00 -0.88
C TYR A 72 -21.83 2.02 0.28
N LYS A 73 -22.29 2.35 1.47
CA LYS A 73 -22.06 1.59 2.72
C LYS A 73 -22.39 0.09 2.64
N GLU A 74 -23.29 -0.31 1.74
CA GLU A 74 -23.69 -1.70 1.54
C GLU A 74 -22.69 -2.50 0.68
N HIS A 75 -21.67 -1.83 0.11
CA HIS A 75 -20.64 -2.45 -0.72
C HIS A 75 -19.37 -2.77 0.10
N ASP A 76 -19.58 -3.40 1.25
CA ASP A 76 -18.58 -3.72 2.27
C ASP A 76 -18.09 -5.19 2.23
N GLY A 77 -18.28 -5.86 1.11
CA GLY A 77 -17.92 -7.28 0.95
C GLY A 77 -18.96 -8.26 1.52
N THR A 78 -20.01 -7.79 2.19
CA THR A 78 -21.08 -8.62 2.79
C THR A 78 -22.39 -8.57 2.00
N ALA A 79 -22.43 -7.86 0.88
CA ALA A 79 -23.64 -7.57 0.09
C ALA A 79 -24.43 -8.82 -0.35
N ASN A 80 -23.83 -10.01 -0.32
CA ASN A 80 -24.53 -11.27 -0.54
C ASN A 80 -24.66 -12.03 0.78
N LYS A 81 -25.74 -11.81 1.53
CA LYS A 81 -26.03 -12.42 2.83
C LYS A 81 -26.00 -13.97 2.84
N LYS A 82 -25.83 -14.62 1.67
CA LYS A 82 -25.73 -16.08 1.50
C LYS A 82 -24.28 -16.58 1.31
N ILE A 83 -23.32 -15.65 1.18
CA ILE A 83 -21.90 -15.95 0.96
C ILE A 83 -21.11 -15.26 2.05
N ASP A 84 -20.12 -15.96 2.60
CA ASP A 84 -19.12 -15.35 3.50
C ASP A 84 -18.49 -14.10 2.88
N TYR A 85 -17.95 -13.22 3.72
CA TYR A 85 -17.26 -12.02 3.31
C TYR A 85 -16.38 -12.21 2.08
N ASN A 86 -16.62 -11.40 1.04
CA ASN A 86 -15.86 -11.40 -0.20
C ASN A 86 -15.07 -10.09 -0.33
N PHE A 87 -13.78 -10.13 -0.02
CA PHE A 87 -12.91 -8.94 -0.13
C PHE A 87 -12.88 -8.32 -1.53
N ARG A 88 -13.15 -9.10 -2.59
CA ARG A 88 -13.14 -8.59 -3.98
C ARG A 88 -14.28 -7.61 -4.25
N LEU A 89 -15.33 -7.67 -3.44
CA LEU A 89 -16.52 -6.84 -3.51
C LEU A 89 -16.64 -5.92 -2.29
N ASP A 90 -15.51 -5.50 -1.71
CA ASP A 90 -15.45 -4.59 -0.57
C ASP A 90 -14.87 -3.23 -0.99
N ALA A 91 -15.70 -2.41 -1.65
CA ALA A 91 -15.30 -1.08 -2.06
C ALA A 91 -15.03 -0.15 -0.85
N ILE A 92 -15.74 -0.37 0.25
CA ILE A 92 -15.60 0.43 1.49
C ILE A 92 -14.23 0.24 2.12
N LYS A 93 -13.72 -0.99 2.17
CA LYS A 93 -12.39 -1.26 2.72
C LYS A 93 -11.29 -0.64 1.86
N PHE A 94 -11.39 -0.80 0.55
CA PHE A 94 -10.32 -0.39 -0.35
C PHE A 94 -10.34 1.10 -0.71
N CYS A 95 -11.47 1.80 -0.50
CA CYS A 95 -11.52 3.25 -0.70
C CYS A 95 -10.50 3.99 0.18
N HIS A 96 -10.25 3.56 1.42
CA HIS A 96 -9.29 4.21 2.32
C HIS A 96 -7.89 4.33 1.72
N LYS A 97 -7.42 3.28 1.05
CA LYS A 97 -6.13 3.28 0.34
C LYS A 97 -6.12 4.28 -0.80
N VAL A 98 -7.18 4.27 -1.60
CA VAL A 98 -7.30 5.17 -2.76
C VAL A 98 -7.30 6.62 -2.31
N TYR A 99 -8.13 6.96 -1.32
CA TYR A 99 -8.22 8.33 -0.83
C TYR A 99 -6.93 8.80 -0.15
N ALA A 100 -6.28 7.97 0.67
CA ALA A 100 -5.01 8.31 1.30
C ALA A 100 -3.89 8.57 0.28
N LEU A 101 -3.78 7.68 -0.73
CA LEU A 101 -2.76 7.78 -1.76
C LEU A 101 -2.96 9.02 -2.65
N THR A 102 -4.20 9.25 -3.09
CA THR A 102 -4.52 10.36 -4.01
C THR A 102 -4.52 11.72 -3.33
N ASP A 103 -4.95 11.81 -2.06
CA ASP A 103 -4.86 13.05 -1.27
C ASP A 103 -3.42 13.53 -1.20
N LYS A 104 -2.49 12.65 -0.83
CA LYS A 104 -1.07 13.01 -0.78
C LYS A 104 -0.48 13.30 -2.16
N ALA A 105 -0.90 12.58 -3.20
CA ALA A 105 -0.42 12.82 -4.55
C ALA A 105 -0.78 14.22 -5.06
N PHE A 106 -2.03 14.64 -4.85
CA PHE A 106 -2.52 15.94 -5.30
C PHE A 106 -1.88 17.08 -4.50
N GLU A 107 -1.75 16.94 -3.18
CA GLU A 107 -0.99 17.90 -2.36
C GLU A 107 0.44 18.08 -2.90
N MET A 108 1.17 16.98 -3.13
CA MET A 108 2.54 17.04 -3.65
C MET A 108 2.63 17.70 -5.02
N ALA A 109 1.64 17.48 -5.89
CA ALA A 109 1.58 18.07 -7.22
C ALA A 109 1.29 19.58 -7.18
N ASP A 110 0.48 20.03 -6.22
CA ASP A 110 0.14 21.45 -6.04
C ASP A 110 1.29 22.24 -5.41
N GLU A 111 2.00 21.66 -4.45
CA GLU A 111 3.04 22.33 -3.68
C GLU A 111 4.36 22.47 -4.43
N SER A 112 4.65 21.63 -5.41
CA SER A 112 5.98 21.56 -6.02
C SER A 112 5.98 21.28 -7.52
N LYS A 113 6.79 22.05 -8.26
CA LYS A 113 7.13 21.73 -9.67
C LYS A 113 7.94 20.43 -9.80
N GLN A 114 8.49 19.91 -8.71
CA GLN A 114 9.24 18.64 -8.64
C GLN A 114 8.73 17.83 -7.45
N ALA A 115 7.56 17.24 -7.60
CA ALA A 115 6.89 16.49 -6.55
C ALA A 115 7.67 15.22 -6.13
N GLY A 116 8.48 14.65 -7.03
CA GLY A 116 9.29 13.47 -6.73
C GLY A 116 8.49 12.15 -6.73
N TRP A 117 8.97 11.19 -5.96
CA TRP A 117 8.33 9.89 -5.85
C TRP A 117 7.36 9.84 -4.66
N LEU A 118 6.14 9.40 -4.94
CA LEU A 118 5.16 8.98 -3.95
C LEU A 118 5.09 7.46 -3.93
N ILE A 119 5.20 6.85 -2.73
CA ILE A 119 5.23 5.40 -2.56
C ILE A 119 4.10 4.99 -1.64
N TRP A 120 3.23 4.10 -2.09
CA TRP A 120 2.34 3.37 -1.21
C TRP A 120 3.07 2.19 -0.58
N LEU A 121 2.89 2.01 0.72
CA LEU A 121 3.36 0.85 1.47
C LEU A 121 2.26 0.38 2.43
N ASP A 122 1.85 -0.88 2.34
CA ASP A 122 0.83 -1.43 3.23
C ASP A 122 1.28 -1.37 4.69
N ALA A 123 0.36 -0.99 5.60
CA ALA A 123 0.63 -0.76 7.02
C ALA A 123 1.06 -2.01 7.80
N ASP A 124 0.95 -3.20 7.21
CA ASP A 124 1.45 -4.46 7.77
C ASP A 124 2.89 -4.79 7.32
N THR A 125 3.61 -3.79 6.84
CA THR A 125 5.03 -3.86 6.50
C THR A 125 5.87 -3.23 7.62
N PHE A 126 6.93 -3.87 8.06
CA PHE A 126 7.84 -3.32 9.08
C PHE A 126 9.30 -3.39 8.64
N THR A 127 10.08 -2.41 9.10
CA THR A 127 11.49 -2.25 8.76
C THR A 127 12.38 -3.12 9.68
N LYS A 128 13.30 -3.88 9.09
CA LYS A 128 14.17 -4.83 9.82
C LYS A 128 15.55 -4.26 10.17
N LYS A 129 16.03 -3.30 9.38
CA LYS A 129 17.35 -2.68 9.50
C LYS A 129 17.31 -1.24 8.97
N ASP A 130 18.35 -0.49 9.23
CA ASP A 130 18.46 0.90 8.77
C ASP A 130 18.17 1.02 7.28
N PHE A 131 17.37 2.03 6.92
CA PHE A 131 16.85 2.26 5.60
C PHE A 131 16.76 3.76 5.29
N SER A 132 17.16 4.15 4.09
CA SER A 132 17.28 5.54 3.67
C SER A 132 16.77 5.79 2.25
N GLY A 133 16.66 7.04 1.85
CA GLY A 133 16.34 7.41 0.48
C GLY A 133 17.36 6.89 -0.55
N LYS A 134 18.64 6.72 -0.16
CA LYS A 134 19.66 6.14 -1.04
C LYS A 134 19.41 4.66 -1.34
N ASP A 135 18.84 3.94 -0.38
CA ASP A 135 18.48 2.53 -0.60
C ASP A 135 17.34 2.42 -1.61
N ILE A 136 16.32 3.31 -1.55
CA ILE A 136 15.27 3.39 -2.58
C ILE A 136 15.87 3.74 -3.93
N GLU A 137 16.75 4.73 -3.99
CA GLU A 137 17.40 5.19 -5.21
C GLU A 137 18.19 4.07 -5.90
N SER A 138 18.73 3.13 -5.13
CA SER A 138 19.52 2.00 -5.65
C SER A 138 18.69 1.01 -6.49
N PHE A 139 17.39 0.91 -6.29
CA PHE A 139 16.52 -0.03 -7.00
C PHE A 139 15.43 0.64 -7.85
N LEU A 140 15.03 1.88 -7.57
CA LEU A 140 14.10 2.60 -8.44
C LEU A 140 14.79 3.12 -9.68
N ASN A 141 14.27 2.72 -10.85
CA ASN A 141 14.74 3.25 -12.12
C ASN A 141 14.23 4.69 -12.31
N ASN A 142 15.13 5.66 -12.39
CA ASN A 142 14.79 7.08 -12.55
C ASN A 142 14.08 7.41 -13.89
N LYS A 143 14.12 6.49 -14.88
CA LYS A 143 13.38 6.61 -16.14
C LYS A 143 11.96 6.05 -16.05
N ALA A 144 11.65 5.28 -15.01
CA ALA A 144 10.30 4.79 -14.79
C ALA A 144 9.39 5.90 -14.27
N GLU A 145 8.13 5.84 -14.66
CA GLU A 145 7.06 6.71 -14.17
C GLU A 145 6.24 6.02 -13.08
N LEU A 146 6.13 4.69 -13.18
CA LEU A 146 5.48 3.83 -12.20
C LEU A 146 6.37 2.62 -11.91
N ALA A 147 6.49 2.24 -10.63
CA ALA A 147 7.12 0.99 -10.23
C ALA A 147 6.18 0.19 -9.31
N PHE A 148 6.10 -1.13 -9.52
CA PHE A 148 5.12 -1.98 -8.84
C PHE A 148 5.56 -3.44 -8.79
N LEU A 149 4.78 -4.27 -8.09
CA LEU A 149 4.99 -5.70 -7.97
C LEU A 149 4.00 -6.46 -8.87
N GLY A 150 4.43 -6.84 -10.08
CA GLY A 150 3.62 -7.61 -11.02
C GLY A 150 3.54 -9.09 -10.67
N ARG A 151 2.63 -9.82 -11.33
CA ARG A 151 2.46 -11.27 -11.21
C ARG A 151 2.24 -11.93 -12.56
N LYS A 152 2.92 -11.42 -13.59
CA LYS A 152 2.96 -12.00 -14.95
C LYS A 152 1.56 -12.34 -15.53
N HIS A 153 0.55 -11.51 -15.21
CA HIS A 153 -0.85 -11.68 -15.66
C HIS A 153 -1.59 -12.92 -15.11
N PHE A 154 -0.99 -13.70 -14.23
CA PHE A 154 -1.68 -14.83 -13.58
C PHE A 154 -2.55 -14.39 -12.40
N ALA A 155 -2.24 -13.23 -11.83
CA ALA A 155 -3.02 -12.56 -10.79
C ALA A 155 -2.81 -11.05 -10.93
N TYR A 156 -3.68 -10.26 -10.28
CA TYR A 156 -3.47 -8.81 -10.22
C TYR A 156 -2.17 -8.47 -9.54
N SER A 157 -1.61 -7.29 -9.88
CA SER A 157 -0.43 -6.76 -9.21
C SER A 157 -0.58 -6.76 -7.69
N GLU A 158 0.51 -7.02 -6.99
CA GLU A 158 0.56 -6.91 -5.53
C GLU A 158 0.65 -5.44 -5.14
N THR A 159 -0.43 -4.87 -4.64
CA THR A 159 -0.53 -3.46 -4.30
C THR A 159 0.00 -3.11 -2.91
N SER A 160 0.72 -4.02 -2.26
CA SER A 160 1.43 -3.74 -1.00
C SER A 160 2.59 -2.75 -1.17
N PHE A 161 3.09 -2.60 -2.39
CA PHE A 161 4.06 -1.59 -2.81
C PHE A 161 3.70 -1.07 -4.20
N MET A 162 3.58 0.24 -4.31
CA MET A 162 3.43 0.98 -5.58
C MET A 162 4.17 2.29 -5.47
N ALA A 163 4.95 2.68 -6.48
CA ALA A 163 5.71 3.92 -6.48
C ALA A 163 5.40 4.73 -7.75
N PHE A 164 5.00 5.97 -7.58
CA PHE A 164 4.56 6.90 -8.61
C PHE A 164 5.53 8.08 -8.70
N ASN A 165 6.14 8.30 -9.86
CA ASN A 165 7.00 9.45 -10.11
C ASN A 165 6.16 10.65 -10.55
N LEU A 166 5.74 11.46 -9.59
CA LEU A 166 4.84 12.60 -9.81
C LEU A 166 5.49 13.78 -10.56
N ASN A 167 6.78 13.69 -10.90
CA ASN A 167 7.40 14.60 -11.86
C ASN A 167 6.88 14.40 -13.28
N ASN A 168 6.13 13.33 -13.53
CA ASN A 168 5.54 13.00 -14.81
C ASN A 168 4.02 13.07 -14.73
N ARG A 169 3.39 13.43 -15.83
CA ARG A 169 1.94 13.63 -15.90
C ARG A 169 1.17 12.32 -15.81
N ALA A 170 1.62 11.25 -16.51
CA ALA A 170 0.88 10.01 -16.61
C ALA A 170 0.58 9.32 -15.26
N PRO A 171 1.52 9.22 -14.27
CA PRO A 171 1.18 8.70 -12.95
C PRO A 171 0.15 9.54 -12.19
N LEU A 172 0.19 10.87 -12.34
CA LEU A 172 -0.77 11.76 -11.70
C LEU A 172 -2.18 11.60 -12.31
N ASP A 173 -2.26 11.49 -13.64
CA ASP A 173 -3.52 11.22 -14.34
C ASP A 173 -4.08 9.84 -13.97
N LEU A 174 -3.24 8.80 -13.89
CA LEU A 174 -3.66 7.48 -13.42
C LEU A 174 -4.26 7.54 -12.01
N LEU A 175 -3.64 8.29 -11.10
CA LEU A 175 -4.16 8.49 -9.75
C LEU A 175 -5.46 9.31 -9.75
N GLY A 176 -5.59 10.27 -10.67
CA GLY A 176 -6.83 11.01 -10.91
C GLY A 176 -7.97 10.10 -11.37
N ASP A 177 -7.72 9.23 -12.33
CA ASP A 177 -8.70 8.26 -12.81
C ASP A 177 -9.05 7.22 -11.73
N LEU A 178 -8.05 6.78 -10.95
CA LEU A 178 -8.28 5.90 -9.80
C LEU A 178 -9.22 6.56 -8.79
N ARG A 179 -8.96 7.82 -8.44
CA ARG A 179 -9.82 8.61 -7.54
C ARG A 179 -11.20 8.80 -8.14
N GLY A 180 -11.28 9.21 -9.41
CA GLY A 180 -12.54 9.45 -10.12
C GLY A 180 -13.46 8.24 -10.19
N ALA A 181 -12.90 7.03 -10.33
CA ALA A 181 -13.68 5.80 -10.33
C ALA A 181 -14.40 5.56 -8.98
N TYR A 182 -13.79 5.97 -7.86
CA TYR A 182 -14.44 5.91 -6.53
C TYR A 182 -15.38 7.11 -6.34
N ASP A 183 -14.98 8.34 -6.61
CA ASP A 183 -15.80 9.53 -6.42
C ASP A 183 -17.13 9.45 -7.19
N SER A 184 -17.11 8.89 -8.39
CA SER A 184 -18.31 8.69 -9.23
C SER A 184 -19.10 7.42 -8.90
N GLY A 185 -18.55 6.49 -8.13
CA GLY A 185 -19.10 5.15 -7.93
C GLY A 185 -18.93 4.21 -9.13
N GLU A 186 -18.22 4.61 -10.18
CA GLU A 186 -17.97 3.76 -11.36
C GLU A 186 -17.27 2.44 -11.00
N VAL A 187 -16.48 2.43 -9.95
CA VAL A 187 -15.81 1.23 -9.43
C VAL A 187 -16.79 0.07 -9.21
N LEU A 188 -18.04 0.35 -8.88
CA LEU A 188 -19.09 -0.67 -8.63
C LEU A 188 -19.59 -1.34 -9.90
N ASN A 189 -19.31 -0.76 -11.07
CA ASN A 189 -19.60 -1.36 -12.37
C ASN A 189 -18.51 -2.35 -12.82
N TYR A 190 -17.39 -2.41 -12.10
CA TYR A 190 -16.32 -3.35 -12.40
C TYR A 190 -16.63 -4.74 -11.80
N ARG A 191 -15.96 -5.77 -12.35
CA ARG A 191 -16.11 -7.14 -11.86
C ARG A 191 -15.64 -7.33 -10.42
N GLU A 192 -14.66 -6.57 -9.99
CA GLU A 192 -14.08 -6.59 -8.66
C GLU A 192 -13.76 -5.14 -8.24
N TRP A 193 -13.92 -4.82 -6.97
CA TRP A 193 -13.87 -3.44 -6.46
C TRP A 193 -12.62 -3.15 -5.59
N HIS A 194 -11.76 -4.13 -5.41
CA HIS A 194 -10.53 -3.95 -4.64
C HIS A 194 -9.46 -3.20 -5.46
N ASP A 195 -8.59 -2.52 -4.75
CA ASP A 195 -7.52 -1.68 -5.29
C ASP A 195 -6.64 -2.39 -6.34
N GLY A 196 -6.28 -3.65 -6.12
CA GLY A 196 -5.44 -4.42 -7.05
C GLY A 196 -6.09 -4.62 -8.43
N PHE A 197 -7.41 -4.84 -8.49
CA PHE A 197 -8.13 -4.96 -9.76
C PHE A 197 -8.21 -3.63 -10.49
N VAL A 198 -8.61 -2.57 -9.78
CA VAL A 198 -8.78 -1.24 -10.39
C VAL A 198 -7.43 -0.69 -10.86
N PHE A 199 -6.40 -0.80 -10.01
CA PHE A 199 -5.05 -0.39 -10.37
C PHE A 199 -4.52 -1.13 -11.61
N GLU A 200 -4.67 -2.46 -11.67
CA GLU A 200 -4.21 -3.26 -12.83
C GLU A 200 -4.87 -2.80 -14.12
N ARG A 201 -6.17 -2.54 -14.11
CA ARG A 201 -6.89 -2.05 -15.31
C ARG A 201 -6.35 -0.70 -15.78
N LEU A 202 -6.20 0.25 -14.88
CA LEU A 202 -5.67 1.57 -15.22
C LEU A 202 -4.21 1.47 -15.68
N MET A 203 -3.38 0.73 -14.98
CA MET A 203 -1.96 0.52 -15.33
C MET A 203 -1.81 -0.04 -16.75
N ILE A 204 -2.64 -1.03 -17.16
CA ILE A 204 -2.62 -1.59 -18.51
C ILE A 204 -2.95 -0.51 -19.55
N ILE A 205 -3.97 0.32 -19.29
CA ILE A 205 -4.38 1.41 -20.18
C ILE A 205 -3.24 2.43 -20.32
N TYR A 206 -2.71 2.92 -19.22
CA TYR A 206 -1.65 3.93 -19.24
C TYR A 206 -0.35 3.40 -19.86
N ARG A 207 -0.02 2.13 -19.61
CA ARG A 207 1.12 1.46 -20.27
C ARG A 207 0.94 1.37 -21.78
N ALA A 208 -0.26 1.05 -22.25
CA ALA A 208 -0.57 1.03 -23.69
C ALA A 208 -0.44 2.41 -24.33
N HIS A 209 -0.63 3.49 -23.56
CA HIS A 209 -0.41 4.88 -23.98
C HIS A 209 1.02 5.39 -23.75
N GLY A 210 1.96 4.51 -23.43
CA GLY A 210 3.40 4.82 -23.38
C GLY A 210 3.95 5.15 -21.99
N MET A 211 3.18 5.02 -20.91
CA MET A 211 3.72 5.17 -19.54
C MET A 211 4.81 4.12 -19.29
N ARG A 212 5.98 4.60 -18.87
CA ARG A 212 7.14 3.74 -18.59
C ARG A 212 7.00 3.11 -17.19
N VAL A 213 6.98 1.79 -17.17
CA VAL A 213 6.80 1.04 -15.92
C VAL A 213 8.04 0.23 -15.56
N GLN A 214 8.30 0.08 -14.27
CA GLN A 214 9.24 -0.88 -13.69
C GLN A 214 8.45 -1.94 -12.94
N ASP A 215 8.43 -3.15 -13.49
CA ASP A 215 7.83 -4.30 -12.80
C ASP A 215 8.95 -5.10 -12.13
N PHE A 216 8.98 -5.06 -10.79
CA PHE A 216 10.02 -5.75 -10.02
C PHE A 216 9.87 -7.26 -10.00
N THR A 217 8.66 -7.77 -10.16
CA THR A 217 8.33 -9.17 -9.92
C THR A 217 7.57 -9.83 -11.07
N GLY A 218 7.54 -9.18 -12.24
CA GLY A 218 6.96 -9.71 -13.46
C GLY A 218 7.63 -11.00 -13.99
N HIS A 219 8.80 -11.38 -13.44
CA HIS A 219 9.47 -12.65 -13.73
C HIS A 219 8.87 -13.83 -12.94
N LEU A 220 8.11 -13.59 -11.85
CA LEU A 220 7.48 -14.65 -11.10
C LEU A 220 6.39 -15.33 -11.93
N ASP A 221 6.45 -16.63 -12.06
CA ASP A 221 5.46 -17.43 -12.77
C ASP A 221 4.43 -18.06 -11.81
N ILE A 222 3.46 -18.78 -12.40
CA ILE A 222 2.42 -19.43 -11.61
C ILE A 222 2.99 -20.51 -10.67
N VAL A 223 4.10 -21.16 -11.05
CA VAL A 223 4.75 -22.18 -10.21
C VAL A 223 5.37 -21.54 -8.98
N ASP A 224 6.00 -20.38 -9.15
CA ASP A 224 6.53 -19.60 -8.02
C ASP A 224 5.44 -19.19 -7.05
N LEU A 225 4.32 -18.68 -7.56
CA LEU A 225 3.18 -18.25 -6.76
C LEU A 225 2.50 -19.42 -6.05
N THR A 226 2.35 -20.57 -6.71
CA THR A 226 1.75 -21.79 -6.11
C THR A 226 2.64 -22.42 -5.05
N LYS A 227 3.97 -22.24 -5.16
CA LYS A 227 4.94 -22.62 -4.13
C LYS A 227 4.99 -21.61 -2.96
N GLY A 228 4.13 -20.60 -2.98
CA GLY A 228 3.99 -19.63 -1.90
C GLY A 228 5.00 -18.49 -1.95
N LYS A 229 5.79 -18.34 -3.02
CA LYS A 229 6.61 -17.14 -3.21
C LYS A 229 5.70 -15.92 -3.30
N GLN A 230 5.99 -14.90 -2.51
CA GLN A 230 5.25 -13.65 -2.52
C GLN A 230 6.05 -12.60 -3.32
N ALA A 231 5.31 -11.76 -4.06
CA ALA A 231 5.94 -10.72 -4.86
C ALA A 231 6.80 -9.79 -3.99
N PHE A 232 6.31 -9.38 -2.82
CA PHE A 232 7.08 -8.54 -1.90
C PHE A 232 8.40 -9.18 -1.43
N GLU A 233 8.43 -10.50 -1.21
CA GLU A 233 9.64 -11.22 -0.78
C GLU A 233 10.69 -11.38 -1.89
N SER A 234 10.27 -11.20 -3.15
CA SER A 234 11.11 -11.34 -4.33
C SER A 234 11.61 -10.00 -4.91
N PHE A 235 11.52 -8.95 -4.14
CA PHE A 235 11.82 -7.59 -4.54
C PHE A 235 12.86 -6.95 -3.58
N PRO A 236 13.76 -6.03 -4.03
CA PRO A 236 14.89 -5.54 -3.23
C PRO A 236 14.52 -4.96 -1.87
N LEU A 237 13.32 -4.38 -1.71
CA LEU A 237 12.86 -3.85 -0.43
C LEU A 237 12.73 -4.94 0.64
N SER A 238 12.57 -6.21 0.26
CA SER A 238 12.51 -7.34 1.19
C SER A 238 13.80 -7.54 2.00
N ASP A 239 14.93 -7.02 1.54
CA ASP A 239 16.18 -7.01 2.32
C ASP A 239 16.10 -6.09 3.54
N PHE A 240 15.29 -5.04 3.46
CA PHE A 240 15.12 -4.01 4.48
C PHE A 240 13.83 -4.17 5.27
N MET A 241 12.79 -4.72 4.67
CA MET A 241 11.44 -4.76 5.23
C MET A 241 10.85 -6.17 5.13
N GLU A 242 9.83 -6.42 5.94
CA GLU A 242 9.01 -7.63 5.89
C GLU A 242 7.53 -7.24 5.82
N HIS A 243 6.79 -7.85 4.90
CA HIS A 243 5.35 -7.68 4.75
C HIS A 243 4.61 -8.86 5.40
N LEU A 244 3.73 -8.58 6.36
CA LEU A 244 2.98 -9.57 7.11
C LEU A 244 1.67 -9.93 6.39
N LYS A 245 1.67 -10.96 5.56
CA LYS A 245 0.47 -11.37 4.81
C LYS A 245 -0.33 -12.46 5.50
N GLY A 246 -1.67 -12.33 5.49
CA GLY A 246 -2.59 -13.36 5.99
C GLY A 246 -2.38 -13.69 7.47
N ASN A 247 -2.37 -14.99 7.80
CA ASN A 247 -2.25 -15.49 9.18
C ASN A 247 -0.95 -15.07 9.89
N ARG A 248 0.08 -14.65 9.17
CA ARG A 248 1.32 -14.14 9.76
C ARG A 248 1.12 -12.87 10.60
N LYS A 249 0.05 -12.10 10.34
CA LYS A 249 -0.35 -10.94 11.16
C LYS A 249 -0.66 -11.34 12.61
N GLN A 250 -1.34 -12.46 12.80
CA GLN A 250 -1.78 -12.93 14.13
C GLN A 250 -0.65 -13.64 14.90
N ILE A 251 0.16 -14.45 14.23
CA ILE A 251 1.23 -15.23 14.87
C ILE A 251 2.30 -14.30 15.46
N LYS A 252 2.62 -13.19 14.77
CA LYS A 252 3.67 -12.25 15.23
C LYS A 252 3.20 -11.19 16.23
N LYS A 253 1.88 -11.08 16.48
CA LYS A 253 1.32 -10.11 17.44
C LYS A 253 1.84 -10.31 18.88
N ASN A 254 2.16 -11.55 19.26
CA ASN A 254 2.52 -11.93 20.61
C ASN A 254 4.01 -12.23 20.80
N MET A 255 4.88 -11.88 19.82
CA MET A 255 6.30 -12.24 19.89
C MET A 255 7.20 -11.01 20.02
N PRO A 256 8.17 -11.00 20.95
CA PRO A 256 9.25 -10.01 20.97
C PRO A 256 10.02 -10.03 19.64
N LEU A 257 10.51 -8.87 19.20
CA LEU A 257 11.21 -8.69 17.93
C LEU A 257 12.33 -9.72 17.65
N ALA A 258 13.05 -10.13 18.72
CA ALA A 258 14.11 -11.14 18.63
C ALA A 258 13.60 -12.58 18.38
N ALA A 259 12.40 -12.90 18.84
CA ALA A 259 11.80 -14.22 18.67
C ALA A 259 11.11 -14.38 17.29
N ALA A 260 10.64 -13.28 16.68
CA ALA A 260 10.03 -13.29 15.37
C ALA A 260 10.98 -13.78 14.24
N LYS A 261 12.31 -13.56 14.41
CA LYS A 261 13.34 -14.07 13.48
C LYS A 261 13.42 -15.60 13.43
N ARG A 262 13.19 -16.29 14.57
CA ARG A 262 13.25 -17.77 14.65
C ARG A 262 12.03 -18.45 13.99
N TYR A 263 10.86 -17.82 14.04
CA TYR A 263 9.64 -18.40 13.47
C TYR A 263 9.53 -18.25 11.97
N SER A 264 10.11 -17.19 11.38
CA SER A 264 10.27 -17.07 9.93
C SER A 264 11.04 -18.27 9.36
N LEU A 265 12.13 -18.66 10.02
CA LEU A 265 12.95 -19.83 9.64
C LEU A 265 12.24 -21.18 9.87
N LEU A 266 11.35 -21.31 10.87
CA LEU A 266 10.64 -22.56 11.16
C LEU A 266 9.40 -22.76 10.26
N ALA A 267 8.73 -21.70 9.85
CA ALA A 267 7.63 -21.78 8.89
C ALA A 267 8.08 -22.25 7.50
N ASP A 268 9.36 -22.01 7.16
CA ASP A 268 9.97 -22.50 5.92
C ASP A 268 10.44 -23.96 6.00
N ILE A 269 10.51 -24.53 7.20
CA ILE A 269 10.91 -25.95 7.44
C ILE A 269 9.70 -26.88 7.54
N ILE A 270 8.48 -26.36 7.80
CA ILE A 270 7.26 -27.15 7.99
C ILE A 270 6.37 -27.15 6.70
N ARG A 271 6.83 -26.56 5.63
CA ARG A 271 6.28 -26.67 4.27
C ARG A 271 7.15 -27.58 3.42
#